data_0bfbdcde8c827cfbb06c9aabda160a1c
#
_entry.id   0bfbdcde8c827cfbb06c9aabda160a1c
#
_cell.length_a   1.000
_cell.length_b   1.000
_cell.length_c   1.000
_cell.angle_alpha   90.00
_cell.angle_beta   90.00
_cell.angle_gamma   90.00
#
_symmetry.space_group_name_H-M   'P 1'
#
loop_
_entity.id
_entity.type
_entity.pdbx_description
1 polymer ?
#
loop_
_entity_poly.entity_id
_entity_poly.type
_entity_poly.pdbx_seq_one_letter_code
_entity_poly.pdbx_strand_id
1 'polypeptide(L)'
;GQGITPSFGLNKGEVVDIPKTQQSLRSAIIQAEEKANYKIESAFIGITGEHIRGMTYYGIIPVNQGDGTGSEIDENHILKVREKVKDFPISADREILHVLDQEYKVDEQSQIENPKGLHGSKLELNAHIVTIAKNAVHNLNNCLSRDIYVNGFVLEPLASAYAVLNNQQRNLGTVLIDIGGG
;
A
#
# COMPACT_ATOMS: atom_id res chain seq x y z
N GLY A 1 -10.71 -21.82 -1.36
CA GLY A 1 -10.07 -22.50 -2.49
C GLY A 1 -8.69 -21.93 -2.77
N GLN A 2 -7.83 -22.70 -3.41
CA GLN A 2 -6.50 -22.28 -3.83
C GLN A 2 -6.25 -22.77 -5.26
N GLY A 3 -5.88 -21.86 -6.18
CA GLY A 3 -5.41 -22.17 -7.51
C GLY A 3 -3.91 -21.89 -7.63
N ILE A 4 -3.15 -22.80 -8.22
CA ILE A 4 -1.71 -22.67 -8.42
C ILE A 4 -1.40 -23.05 -9.87
N THR A 5 -0.75 -22.13 -10.59
CA THR A 5 -0.28 -22.36 -11.97
C THR A 5 1.10 -21.75 -12.17
N PRO A 6 1.88 -22.26 -13.13
CA PRO A 6 3.11 -21.58 -13.53
C PRO A 6 2.82 -20.14 -13.99
N SER A 7 3.67 -19.21 -13.59
CA SER A 7 3.55 -17.80 -13.94
C SER A 7 4.24 -17.54 -15.28
N PHE A 8 3.45 -17.49 -16.36
CA PHE A 8 3.93 -17.13 -17.69
C PHE A 8 3.57 -15.67 -18.03
N GLY A 9 4.40 -15.02 -18.83
CA GLY A 9 4.17 -13.65 -19.30
C GLY A 9 4.61 -12.57 -18.31
N LEU A 10 5.22 -12.96 -17.20
CA LEU A 10 5.86 -12.04 -16.25
C LEU A 10 7.38 -12.18 -16.30
N ASN A 11 8.07 -11.07 -16.07
CA ASN A 11 9.52 -11.02 -15.85
C ASN A 11 9.78 -10.10 -14.65
N LYS A 12 10.38 -10.62 -13.58
CA LYS A 12 10.65 -9.89 -12.34
C LYS A 12 9.42 -9.10 -11.82
N GLY A 13 8.24 -9.71 -11.85
CA GLY A 13 7.00 -9.06 -11.41
C GLY A 13 6.36 -8.10 -12.44
N GLU A 14 6.96 -7.88 -13.59
CA GLU A 14 6.41 -7.02 -14.65
C GLU A 14 5.75 -7.84 -15.76
N VAL A 15 4.60 -7.36 -16.26
CA VAL A 15 3.89 -7.97 -17.39
C VAL A 15 4.66 -7.69 -18.67
N VAL A 16 5.19 -8.76 -19.31
CA VAL A 16 5.89 -8.71 -20.60
C VAL A 16 5.09 -9.38 -21.72
N ASP A 17 4.08 -10.18 -21.40
CA ASP A 17 3.20 -10.86 -22.37
C ASP A 17 1.79 -10.97 -21.78
N ILE A 18 0.90 -10.05 -22.17
CA ILE A 18 -0.47 -9.98 -21.63
C ILE A 18 -1.25 -11.28 -21.88
N PRO A 19 -1.32 -11.86 -23.11
CA PRO A 19 -2.03 -13.10 -23.34
C PRO A 19 -1.58 -14.27 -22.46
N LYS A 20 -0.28 -14.45 -22.27
CA LYS A 20 0.25 -15.52 -21.41
C LYS A 20 -0.08 -15.29 -19.94
N THR A 21 0.03 -14.05 -19.48
CA THR A 21 -0.33 -13.67 -18.10
C THR A 21 -1.84 -13.89 -17.86
N GLN A 22 -2.69 -13.49 -18.81
CA GLN A 22 -4.14 -13.78 -18.76
C GLN A 22 -4.43 -15.28 -18.63
N GLN A 23 -3.76 -16.10 -19.42
CA GLN A 23 -3.96 -17.55 -19.39
C GLN A 23 -3.57 -18.15 -18.02
N SER A 24 -2.42 -17.73 -17.48
CA SER A 24 -1.95 -18.16 -16.14
C SER A 24 -2.94 -17.76 -15.06
N LEU A 25 -3.37 -16.49 -15.02
CA LEU A 25 -4.35 -15.99 -14.06
C LEU A 25 -5.68 -16.73 -14.16
N ARG A 26 -6.22 -16.88 -15.38
CA ARG A 26 -7.48 -17.59 -15.61
C ARG A 26 -7.43 -19.03 -15.11
N SER A 27 -6.34 -19.73 -15.36
CA SER A 27 -6.16 -21.11 -14.89
C SER A 27 -6.12 -21.20 -13.36
N ALA A 28 -5.44 -20.26 -12.68
CA ALA A 28 -5.40 -20.21 -11.22
C ALA A 28 -6.76 -19.87 -10.62
N ILE A 29 -7.50 -18.94 -11.22
CA ILE A 29 -8.84 -18.53 -10.78
C ILE A 29 -9.81 -19.70 -10.88
N ILE A 30 -9.87 -20.39 -12.04
CA ILE A 30 -10.75 -21.57 -12.24
C ILE A 30 -10.46 -22.63 -11.17
N GLN A 31 -9.19 -22.97 -10.93
CA GLN A 31 -8.83 -23.95 -9.90
C GLN A 31 -9.27 -23.52 -8.49
N ALA A 32 -9.14 -22.22 -8.17
CA ALA A 32 -9.57 -21.71 -6.87
C ALA A 32 -11.09 -21.77 -6.71
N GLU A 33 -11.84 -21.39 -7.75
CA GLU A 33 -13.31 -21.44 -7.80
C GLU A 33 -13.84 -22.88 -7.67
N GLU A 34 -13.28 -23.82 -8.42
CA GLU A 34 -13.66 -25.25 -8.37
C GLU A 34 -13.46 -25.83 -6.96
N LYS A 35 -12.28 -25.56 -6.34
CA LYS A 35 -11.99 -26.04 -4.99
C LYS A 35 -12.83 -25.38 -3.91
N ALA A 36 -13.22 -24.13 -4.12
CA ALA A 36 -14.06 -23.39 -3.17
C ALA A 36 -15.55 -23.64 -3.40
N ASN A 37 -15.94 -24.19 -4.56
CA ASN A 37 -17.32 -24.21 -5.06
C ASN A 37 -17.99 -22.82 -4.97
N TYR A 38 -17.23 -21.80 -5.34
CA TYR A 38 -17.64 -20.40 -5.25
C TYR A 38 -17.00 -19.58 -6.37
N LYS A 39 -17.77 -18.67 -6.98
CA LYS A 39 -17.29 -17.76 -8.02
C LYS A 39 -16.60 -16.55 -7.43
N ILE A 40 -15.45 -16.18 -7.99
CA ILE A 40 -14.68 -14.99 -7.60
C ILE A 40 -15.21 -13.79 -8.39
N GLU A 41 -15.81 -12.84 -7.68
CA GLU A 41 -16.34 -11.60 -8.25
C GLU A 41 -15.39 -10.42 -8.07
N SER A 42 -14.52 -10.48 -7.06
CA SER A 42 -13.52 -9.44 -6.78
C SER A 42 -12.26 -10.01 -6.15
N ALA A 43 -11.13 -9.30 -6.32
CA ALA A 43 -9.84 -9.72 -5.76
C ALA A 43 -8.94 -8.53 -5.42
N PHE A 44 -8.05 -8.71 -4.45
CA PHE A 44 -6.84 -7.92 -4.30
C PHE A 44 -5.72 -8.55 -5.12
N ILE A 45 -4.85 -7.71 -5.69
CA ILE A 45 -3.73 -8.16 -6.52
C ILE A 45 -2.44 -7.84 -5.78
N GLY A 46 -1.66 -8.89 -5.46
CA GLY A 46 -0.29 -8.74 -5.00
C GLY A 46 0.61 -8.26 -6.14
N ILE A 47 1.46 -7.29 -5.87
CA ILE A 47 2.40 -6.73 -6.84
C ILE A 47 3.80 -6.59 -6.24
N THR A 48 4.78 -6.84 -7.09
CA THR A 48 6.21 -6.66 -6.81
C THR A 48 6.92 -6.24 -8.10
N GLY A 49 8.16 -5.78 -8.02
CA GLY A 49 8.97 -5.49 -9.20
C GLY A 49 9.59 -4.09 -9.23
N GLU A 50 10.43 -3.84 -10.25
CA GLU A 50 11.23 -2.61 -10.39
C GLU A 50 10.40 -1.34 -10.67
N HIS A 51 9.13 -1.51 -11.06
CA HIS A 51 8.19 -0.41 -11.28
C HIS A 51 7.63 0.21 -9.98
N ILE A 52 7.98 -0.38 -8.81
CA ILE A 52 7.62 0.12 -7.48
C ILE A 52 8.77 0.95 -6.93
N ARG A 53 8.47 2.06 -6.28
CA ARG A 53 9.44 2.91 -5.57
C ARG A 53 8.88 3.34 -4.24
N GLY A 54 9.73 3.32 -3.21
CA GLY A 54 9.41 3.82 -1.88
C GLY A 54 10.26 5.06 -1.54
N MET A 55 9.67 5.98 -0.80
CA MET A 55 10.39 7.13 -0.27
C MET A 55 9.67 7.69 0.97
N THR A 56 10.44 8.32 1.82
CA THR A 56 9.92 8.97 3.02
C THR A 56 9.54 10.42 2.72
N TYR A 57 8.38 10.83 3.21
CA TYR A 57 7.91 12.20 3.08
C TYR A 57 7.23 12.68 4.36
N TYR A 58 7.24 14.00 4.58
CA TYR A 58 6.69 14.63 5.77
C TYR A 58 5.48 15.50 5.41
N GLY A 59 4.36 15.25 6.08
CA GLY A 59 3.21 16.14 6.08
C GLY A 59 3.24 17.00 7.34
N ILE A 60 2.91 18.28 7.21
CA ILE A 60 2.87 19.22 8.34
C ILE A 60 1.59 20.04 8.25
N ILE A 61 0.87 20.13 9.36
CA ILE A 61 -0.30 20.99 9.49
C ILE A 61 -0.25 21.81 10.79
N PRO A 62 -0.80 23.03 10.82
CA PRO A 62 -1.05 23.72 12.05
C PRO A 62 -2.23 23.08 12.81
N VAL A 63 -2.13 23.10 14.14
CA VAL A 63 -3.17 22.66 15.07
C VAL A 63 -3.51 23.85 15.96
N ASN A 64 -4.45 24.68 15.55
CA ASN A 64 -4.85 25.88 16.29
C ASN A 64 -6.34 26.18 16.12
N GLN A 65 -6.89 26.92 17.07
CA GLN A 65 -8.29 27.36 17.06
C GLN A 65 -8.48 28.77 16.45
N GLY A 66 -7.49 29.27 15.71
CA GLY A 66 -7.56 30.56 15.04
C GLY A 66 -6.95 31.75 15.83
N ASP A 67 -6.59 31.56 17.09
CA ASP A 67 -5.95 32.56 17.97
C ASP A 67 -4.43 32.36 18.09
N GLY A 68 -3.88 31.38 17.40
CA GLY A 68 -2.45 31.03 17.45
C GLY A 68 -2.04 30.17 18.66
N THR A 69 -2.95 29.88 19.57
CA THR A 69 -2.72 28.91 20.65
C THR A 69 -2.95 27.50 20.11
N GLY A 70 -2.15 26.53 20.57
CA GLY A 70 -2.34 25.15 20.24
C GLY A 70 -3.71 24.62 20.72
N SER A 71 -4.15 23.51 20.14
CA SER A 71 -5.37 22.83 20.57
C SER A 71 -5.15 21.32 20.72
N GLU A 72 -6.15 20.63 21.25
CA GLU A 72 -6.15 19.18 21.31
C GLU A 72 -6.22 18.60 19.89
N ILE A 73 -5.38 17.62 19.62
CA ILE A 73 -5.34 16.90 18.34
C ILE A 73 -6.47 15.87 18.31
N ASP A 74 -7.35 16.04 17.36
CA ASP A 74 -8.47 15.13 17.07
C ASP A 74 -8.25 14.31 15.81
N GLU A 75 -9.23 13.46 15.47
CA GLU A 75 -9.21 12.61 14.28
C GLU A 75 -9.13 13.43 12.97
N ASN A 76 -9.75 14.63 12.94
CA ASN A 76 -9.71 15.48 11.75
C ASN A 76 -8.31 16.02 11.48
N HIS A 77 -7.54 16.32 12.53
CA HIS A 77 -6.13 16.72 12.38
C HIS A 77 -5.29 15.57 11.83
N ILE A 78 -5.51 14.34 12.31
CA ILE A 78 -4.83 13.13 11.80
C ILE A 78 -5.17 12.90 10.33
N LEU A 79 -6.44 12.99 9.94
CA LEU A 79 -6.84 12.87 8.55
C LEU A 79 -6.21 13.97 7.67
N LYS A 80 -6.22 15.22 8.13
CA LYS A 80 -5.62 16.34 7.38
C LYS A 80 -4.12 16.18 7.16
N VAL A 81 -3.36 15.74 8.16
CA VAL A 81 -1.91 15.55 8.00
C VAL A 81 -1.61 14.36 7.08
N ARG A 82 -2.44 13.30 7.08
CA ARG A 82 -2.36 12.20 6.12
C ARG A 82 -2.66 12.66 4.69
N GLU A 83 -3.68 13.49 4.50
CA GLU A 83 -3.95 14.08 3.17
C GLU A 83 -2.77 14.99 2.74
N LYS A 84 -2.19 15.74 3.68
CA LYS A 84 -1.03 16.59 3.39
C LYS A 84 0.20 15.79 2.92
N VAL A 85 0.40 14.59 3.43
CA VAL A 85 1.44 13.67 2.95
C VAL A 85 1.22 13.26 1.49
N LYS A 86 -0.05 13.17 1.03
CA LYS A 86 -0.38 12.83 -0.36
C LYS A 86 -0.09 13.95 -1.36
N ASP A 87 0.12 15.20 -0.89
CA ASP A 87 0.60 16.31 -1.74
C ASP A 87 2.06 16.12 -2.20
N PHE A 88 2.65 14.98 -1.87
CA PHE A 88 3.98 14.59 -2.32
C PHE A 88 4.12 14.75 -3.85
N PRO A 89 5.18 15.44 -4.32
CA PRO A 89 5.39 15.62 -5.75
C PRO A 89 5.79 14.30 -6.43
N ILE A 90 4.84 13.66 -7.09
CA ILE A 90 5.08 12.47 -7.91
C ILE A 90 5.09 12.83 -9.38
N SER A 91 5.91 12.10 -10.17
CA SER A 91 5.91 12.26 -11.62
C SER A 91 4.56 11.82 -12.21
N ALA A 92 4.16 12.43 -13.32
CA ALA A 92 2.83 12.24 -13.92
C ALA A 92 2.55 10.79 -14.38
N ASP A 93 3.60 10.01 -14.59
CA ASP A 93 3.57 8.59 -14.98
C ASP A 93 3.43 7.63 -13.80
N ARG A 94 3.37 8.14 -12.55
CA ARG A 94 3.25 7.32 -11.33
C ARG A 94 1.98 7.66 -10.55
N GLU A 95 1.60 6.77 -9.65
CA GLU A 95 0.53 6.98 -8.68
C GLU A 95 0.94 6.42 -7.31
N ILE A 96 0.30 6.90 -6.25
CA ILE A 96 0.51 6.41 -4.89
C ILE A 96 -0.19 5.06 -4.74
N LEU A 97 0.59 4.05 -4.35
CA LEU A 97 0.08 2.72 -4.03
C LEU A 97 -0.28 2.59 -2.55
N HIS A 98 0.66 2.98 -1.67
CA HIS A 98 0.47 2.97 -0.22
C HIS A 98 1.05 4.23 0.42
N VAL A 99 0.41 4.66 1.51
CA VAL A 99 0.96 5.63 2.47
C VAL A 99 1.03 4.91 3.81
N LEU A 100 2.24 4.71 4.31
CA LEU A 100 2.50 3.97 5.54
C LEU A 100 2.98 4.96 6.59
N ASP A 101 2.13 5.27 7.57
CA ASP A 101 2.47 6.13 8.69
C ASP A 101 3.63 5.50 9.46
N GLN A 102 4.69 6.26 9.74
CA GLN A 102 5.84 5.80 10.51
C GLN A 102 5.80 6.37 11.92
N GLU A 103 5.76 7.68 12.03
CA GLU A 103 5.72 8.37 13.33
C GLU A 103 5.05 9.73 13.20
N TYR A 104 4.45 10.18 14.29
CA TYR A 104 3.96 11.54 14.42
C TYR A 104 4.92 12.37 15.29
N LYS A 105 4.95 13.67 15.02
CA LYS A 105 5.62 14.66 15.86
C LYS A 105 4.63 15.77 16.19
N VAL A 106 4.53 16.13 17.47
CA VAL A 106 3.71 17.23 17.98
C VAL A 106 4.64 18.28 18.56
N ASP A 107 4.69 19.46 17.93
CA ASP A 107 5.65 20.53 18.22
C ASP A 107 7.10 19.98 18.21
N GLU A 108 7.78 19.93 19.35
CA GLU A 108 9.15 19.40 19.45
C GLU A 108 9.21 17.92 19.89
N GLN A 109 8.06 17.30 20.24
CA GLN A 109 8.00 15.91 20.69
C GLN A 109 7.85 14.97 19.50
N SER A 110 8.84 14.13 19.24
CA SER A 110 8.88 13.09 18.20
C SER A 110 8.56 11.69 18.74
N GLN A 111 8.56 10.71 17.85
CA GLN A 111 8.30 9.28 18.13
C GLN A 111 6.92 9.01 18.77
N ILE A 112 5.92 9.75 18.31
CA ILE A 112 4.55 9.58 18.76
C ILE A 112 3.86 8.58 17.82
N GLU A 113 3.34 7.48 18.37
CA GLU A 113 2.56 6.48 17.62
C GLU A 113 1.11 6.94 17.38
N ASN A 114 0.51 7.55 18.40
CA ASN A 114 -0.86 8.06 18.34
C ASN A 114 -0.94 9.47 18.93
N PRO A 115 -1.10 10.51 18.10
CA PRO A 115 -1.14 11.89 18.57
C PRO A 115 -2.50 12.33 19.13
N LYS A 116 -3.55 11.51 18.97
CA LYS A 116 -4.91 11.84 19.39
C LYS A 116 -4.99 12.14 20.90
N GLY A 117 -5.58 13.27 21.25
CA GLY A 117 -5.72 13.74 22.63
C GLY A 117 -4.51 14.52 23.15
N LEU A 118 -3.39 14.57 22.43
CA LEU A 118 -2.27 15.43 22.77
C LEU A 118 -2.60 16.89 22.43
N HIS A 119 -2.07 17.83 23.19
CA HIS A 119 -2.20 19.25 22.95
C HIS A 119 -0.95 19.78 22.26
N GLY A 120 -1.11 20.57 21.19
CA GLY A 120 0.00 21.15 20.44
C GLY A 120 -0.45 22.17 19.43
N SER A 121 0.50 22.89 18.85
CA SER A 121 0.28 23.91 17.81
C SER A 121 0.61 23.41 16.41
N LYS A 122 1.36 22.33 16.28
CA LYS A 122 1.80 21.75 15.01
C LYS A 122 1.78 20.23 15.08
N LEU A 123 1.19 19.59 14.08
CA LEU A 123 1.23 18.14 13.89
C LEU A 123 2.01 17.84 12.62
N GLU A 124 3.02 16.99 12.73
CA GLU A 124 3.80 16.45 11.63
C GLU A 124 3.58 14.94 11.54
N LEU A 125 3.53 14.41 10.33
CA LEU A 125 3.52 12.96 10.03
C LEU A 125 4.71 12.65 9.15
N ASN A 126 5.57 11.75 9.62
CA ASN A 126 6.56 11.07 8.80
C ASN A 126 5.92 9.81 8.22
N ALA A 127 5.86 9.70 6.91
CA ALA A 127 5.25 8.55 6.23
C ALA A 127 6.15 8.00 5.13
N HIS A 128 6.12 6.68 4.96
CA HIS A 128 6.72 6.03 3.81
C HIS A 128 5.69 5.90 2.70
N ILE A 129 5.96 6.57 1.58
CA ILE A 129 5.10 6.58 0.40
C ILE A 129 5.62 5.55 -0.59
N VAL A 130 4.78 4.59 -0.94
CA VAL A 130 5.04 3.62 -2.00
C VAL A 130 4.29 4.06 -3.25
N THR A 131 5.00 4.19 -4.36
CA THR A 131 4.43 4.56 -5.66
C THR A 131 4.64 3.47 -6.69
N ILE A 132 3.74 3.41 -7.67
CA ILE A 132 3.76 2.47 -8.78
C ILE A 132 3.68 3.22 -10.11
N ALA A 133 4.29 2.67 -11.17
CA ALA A 133 4.12 3.19 -12.52
C ALA A 133 2.70 2.91 -13.04
N LYS A 134 2.01 3.94 -13.55
CA LYS A 134 0.63 3.82 -14.08
C LYS A 134 0.49 2.81 -15.21
N ASN A 135 1.50 2.70 -16.08
CA ASN A 135 1.50 1.71 -17.15
C ASN A 135 1.52 0.26 -16.60
N ALA A 136 2.21 0.01 -15.50
CA ALA A 136 2.21 -1.31 -14.86
C ALA A 136 0.82 -1.67 -14.33
N VAL A 137 0.15 -0.73 -13.64
CA VAL A 137 -1.25 -0.89 -13.19
C VAL A 137 -2.18 -1.17 -14.37
N HIS A 138 -2.04 -0.41 -15.46
CA HIS A 138 -2.84 -0.59 -16.68
C HIS A 138 -2.63 -1.98 -17.29
N ASN A 139 -1.38 -2.43 -17.41
CA ASN A 139 -1.06 -3.74 -17.95
C ASN A 139 -1.61 -4.87 -17.08
N LEU A 140 -1.49 -4.76 -15.75
CA LEU A 140 -2.06 -5.73 -14.82
C LEU A 140 -3.60 -5.79 -14.91
N ASN A 141 -4.26 -4.64 -14.97
CA ASN A 141 -5.71 -4.58 -15.17
C ASN A 141 -6.14 -5.24 -16.49
N ASN A 142 -5.36 -5.07 -17.56
CA ASN A 142 -5.62 -5.74 -18.85
C ASN A 142 -5.40 -7.27 -18.80
N CYS A 143 -4.65 -7.77 -17.82
CA CYS A 143 -4.46 -9.21 -17.63
C CYS A 143 -5.62 -9.88 -16.91
N LEU A 144 -6.47 -9.15 -16.24
CA LEU A 144 -7.63 -9.69 -15.53
C LEU A 144 -8.83 -9.86 -16.44
N SER A 145 -9.69 -10.80 -16.11
CA SER A 145 -10.97 -10.93 -16.78
C SER A 145 -11.86 -9.74 -16.41
N ARG A 146 -12.69 -9.29 -17.35
CA ARG A 146 -13.62 -8.16 -17.12
C ARG A 146 -14.67 -8.46 -16.05
N ASP A 147 -14.82 -9.72 -15.68
CA ASP A 147 -15.82 -10.19 -14.71
C ASP A 147 -15.30 -10.13 -13.26
N ILE A 148 -14.02 -9.82 -13.05
CA ILE A 148 -13.42 -9.74 -11.73
C ILE A 148 -13.09 -8.27 -11.42
N TYR A 149 -13.74 -7.73 -10.39
CA TYR A 149 -13.46 -6.39 -9.89
C TYR A 149 -12.16 -6.36 -9.07
N VAL A 150 -11.26 -5.41 -9.37
CA VAL A 150 -10.03 -5.20 -8.60
C VAL A 150 -10.33 -4.32 -7.41
N ASN A 151 -10.31 -4.90 -6.21
CA ASN A 151 -10.48 -4.16 -4.95
C ASN A 151 -9.29 -3.24 -4.64
N GLY A 152 -8.11 -3.59 -5.14
CA GLY A 152 -6.88 -2.81 -4.97
C GLY A 152 -5.63 -3.63 -5.25
N PHE A 153 -4.51 -2.91 -5.30
CA PHE A 153 -3.18 -3.49 -5.41
C PHE A 153 -2.48 -3.45 -4.06
N VAL A 154 -1.77 -4.52 -3.72
CA VAL A 154 -1.06 -4.65 -2.45
C VAL A 154 0.39 -5.01 -2.72
N LEU A 155 1.32 -4.28 -2.11
CA LEU A 155 2.74 -4.61 -2.17
C LEU A 155 2.98 -5.99 -1.51
N GLU A 156 3.53 -6.96 -2.26
CA GLU A 156 3.71 -8.34 -1.79
C GLU A 156 4.52 -8.45 -0.49
N PRO A 157 5.68 -7.78 -0.32
CA PRO A 157 6.39 -7.82 0.96
C PRO A 157 5.56 -7.30 2.15
N LEU A 158 4.65 -6.35 1.91
CA LEU A 158 3.74 -5.86 2.95
C LEU A 158 2.69 -6.92 3.31
N ALA A 159 2.13 -7.60 2.31
CA ALA A 159 1.20 -8.71 2.51
C ALA A 159 1.88 -9.87 3.27
N SER A 160 3.12 -10.22 2.91
CA SER A 160 3.94 -11.22 3.60
C SER A 160 4.15 -10.82 5.07
N ALA A 161 4.46 -9.54 5.34
CA ALA A 161 4.63 -9.05 6.70
C ALA A 161 3.36 -9.18 7.54
N TYR A 162 2.20 -8.89 6.96
CA TYR A 162 0.92 -9.08 7.65
C TYR A 162 0.59 -10.55 7.91
N ALA A 163 1.00 -11.44 7.03
CA ALA A 163 0.73 -12.88 7.17
C ALA A 163 1.60 -13.56 8.23
N VAL A 164 2.87 -13.14 8.39
CA VAL A 164 3.85 -13.89 9.22
C VAL A 164 4.25 -13.18 10.52
N LEU A 165 4.12 -11.84 10.59
CA LEU A 165 4.50 -11.08 11.78
C LEU A 165 3.31 -10.80 12.69
N ASN A 166 3.44 -11.11 13.96
CA ASN A 166 2.46 -10.67 14.97
C ASN A 166 2.72 -9.21 15.41
N ASN A 167 1.78 -8.61 16.14
CA ASN A 167 1.88 -7.21 16.57
C ASN A 167 3.12 -6.96 17.45
N GLN A 168 3.49 -7.88 18.31
CA GLN A 168 4.65 -7.73 19.18
C GLN A 168 5.95 -7.67 18.37
N GLN A 169 6.10 -8.53 17.37
CA GLN A 169 7.27 -8.51 16.48
C GLN A 169 7.35 -7.20 15.67
N ARG A 170 6.22 -6.71 15.19
CA ARG A 170 6.16 -5.41 14.48
C ARG A 170 6.56 -4.24 15.37
N ASN A 171 6.07 -4.20 16.61
CA ASN A 171 6.36 -3.12 17.57
C ASN A 171 7.82 -3.14 18.05
N LEU A 172 8.44 -4.33 18.15
CA LEU A 172 9.85 -4.46 18.52
C LEU A 172 10.82 -4.08 17.38
N GLY A 173 10.32 -3.90 16.16
CA GLY A 173 11.13 -3.66 14.98
C GLY A 173 11.72 -4.96 14.43
N THR A 174 11.14 -5.50 13.36
CA THR A 174 11.57 -6.75 12.71
C THR A 174 11.98 -6.47 11.27
N VAL A 175 13.07 -7.06 10.82
CA VAL A 175 13.43 -7.10 9.41
C VAL A 175 12.86 -8.37 8.81
N LEU A 176 11.93 -8.22 7.85
CA LEU A 176 11.41 -9.31 7.03
C LEU A 176 12.13 -9.31 5.69
N ILE A 177 12.70 -10.45 5.32
CA ILE A 177 13.33 -10.66 4.02
C ILE A 177 12.42 -11.60 3.21
N ASP A 178 11.84 -11.07 2.14
CA ASP A 178 11.02 -11.83 1.19
C ASP A 178 11.87 -12.11 -0.06
N ILE A 179 12.10 -13.38 -0.36
CA ILE A 179 12.93 -13.83 -1.49
C ILE A 179 12.03 -14.62 -2.44
N GLY A 180 11.64 -14.01 -3.55
CA GLY A 180 10.76 -14.57 -4.55
C GLY A 180 11.39 -14.61 -5.95
N GLY A 181 10.53 -14.74 -6.96
CA GLY A 181 10.91 -14.76 -8.38
C GLY A 181 10.90 -13.38 -9.05
N GLY A 182 10.61 -12.32 -8.32
CA GLY A 182 10.54 -10.95 -8.82
C GLY A 182 11.28 -9.97 -7.95
#